data_85c6d58cf0ed8b5a1c8de71a0d09e0e0
#
_entry.id   85c6d58cf0ed8b5a1c8de71a0d09e0e0
#
_cell.length_a   1.000
_cell.length_b   1.000
_cell.length_c   1.000
_cell.angle_alpha   90.00
_cell.angle_beta   90.00
_cell.angle_gamma   90.00
#
_symmetry.space_group_name_H-M   'P 1'
#
loop_
_entity.id
_entity.type
_entity.pdbx_description
1 polymer ?
#
loop_
_entity_poly.entity_id
_entity_poly.type
_entity_poly.pdbx_seq_one_letter_code
_entity_poly.pdbx_strand_id
1 'polypeptide(L)'
;MKSLLLACAVAASLCGVLAAADQNEATAREVLALERTTLDGWQVGNPDPLLEISDPEITYFHVVTDKRLEGLPALKALFEAYRGKPLFDSYEMADAKVQSSGDTAVLTYVLVRHVGTATTRWNATQVYQRKKEGWRIIHSHWSATKPVAP
;
A
#
# COMPACT_ATOMS: atom_id res chain seq x y z
N MET A 1 -21.59 46.80 0.22
CA MET A 1 -21.08 45.93 1.29
C MET A 1 -21.37 44.44 1.08
N LYS A 2 -22.46 44.02 0.38
CA LYS A 2 -22.78 42.59 0.14
C LYS A 2 -21.83 41.87 -0.83
N SER A 3 -21.24 42.57 -1.81
CA SER A 3 -20.33 41.95 -2.81
C SER A 3 -18.93 41.59 -2.28
N LEU A 4 -18.45 42.28 -1.24
CA LEU A 4 -17.12 42.03 -0.68
C LEU A 4 -17.08 40.74 0.17
N LEU A 5 -18.19 40.40 0.85
CA LEU A 5 -18.31 39.19 1.66
C LEU A 5 -18.37 37.92 0.80
N LEU A 6 -18.93 37.97 -0.40
CA LEU A 6 -19.00 36.83 -1.32
C LEU A 6 -17.65 36.49 -1.93
N ALA A 7 -16.84 37.51 -2.24
CA ALA A 7 -15.48 37.29 -2.78
C ALA A 7 -14.52 36.63 -1.79
N CYS A 8 -14.61 36.99 -0.50
CA CYS A 8 -13.78 36.35 0.55
C CYS A 8 -14.15 34.86 0.79
N ALA A 9 -15.44 34.52 0.71
CA ALA A 9 -15.89 33.14 0.89
C ALA A 9 -15.45 32.22 -0.24
N VAL A 10 -15.43 32.71 -1.50
CA VAL A 10 -14.95 31.93 -2.67
C VAL A 10 -13.44 31.72 -2.61
N ALA A 11 -12.66 32.73 -2.23
CA ALA A 11 -11.21 32.62 -2.12
C ALA A 11 -10.78 31.65 -1.02
N ALA A 12 -11.44 31.63 0.14
CA ALA A 12 -11.17 30.71 1.23
C ALA A 12 -11.50 29.25 0.83
N SER A 13 -12.57 29.04 0.06
CA SER A 13 -12.96 27.70 -0.42
C SER A 13 -11.95 27.15 -1.45
N LEU A 14 -11.44 27.97 -2.37
CA LEU A 14 -10.40 27.56 -3.33
C LEU A 14 -9.08 27.19 -2.63
N CYS A 15 -8.66 27.96 -1.65
CA CYS A 15 -7.43 27.71 -0.90
C CYS A 15 -7.49 26.36 -0.15
N GLY A 16 -8.64 26.01 0.43
CA GLY A 16 -8.85 24.72 1.09
C GLY A 16 -8.80 23.53 0.14
N VAL A 17 -9.36 23.65 -1.06
CA VAL A 17 -9.34 22.57 -2.08
C VAL A 17 -7.93 22.33 -2.61
N LEU A 18 -7.15 23.38 -2.86
CA LEU A 18 -5.76 23.25 -3.32
C LEU A 18 -4.88 22.60 -2.24
N ALA A 19 -5.00 23.01 -0.98
CA ALA A 19 -4.25 22.41 0.14
C ALA A 19 -4.60 20.93 0.34
N ALA A 20 -5.86 20.52 0.17
CA ALA A 20 -6.28 19.13 0.24
C ALA A 20 -5.73 18.29 -0.94
N ALA A 21 -5.67 18.85 -2.14
CA ALA A 21 -5.07 18.18 -3.30
C ALA A 21 -3.57 17.94 -3.10
N ASP A 22 -2.83 18.96 -2.65
CA ASP A 22 -1.40 18.84 -2.34
C ASP A 22 -1.12 17.81 -1.25
N GLN A 23 -1.97 17.76 -0.23
CA GLN A 23 -1.87 16.77 0.85
C GLN A 23 -2.10 15.34 0.35
N ASN A 24 -3.08 15.14 -0.54
CA ASN A 24 -3.35 13.83 -1.13
C ASN A 24 -2.21 13.35 -2.02
N GLU A 25 -1.59 14.25 -2.80
CA GLU A 25 -0.41 13.91 -3.60
C GLU A 25 0.80 13.57 -2.73
N ALA A 26 1.04 14.32 -1.65
CA ALA A 26 2.10 14.03 -0.70
C ALA A 26 1.90 12.66 -0.06
N THR A 27 0.68 12.35 0.41
CA THR A 27 0.30 11.04 0.95
C THR A 27 0.54 9.92 -0.07
N ALA A 28 0.15 10.12 -1.32
CA ALA A 28 0.35 9.12 -2.37
C ALA A 28 1.84 8.83 -2.59
N ARG A 29 2.69 9.86 -2.64
CA ARG A 29 4.15 9.68 -2.78
C ARG A 29 4.74 8.90 -1.60
N GLU A 30 4.37 9.24 -0.36
CA GLU A 30 4.84 8.55 0.84
C GLU A 30 4.45 7.07 0.84
N VAL A 31 3.18 6.76 0.62
CA VAL A 31 2.65 5.40 0.64
C VAL A 31 3.25 4.54 -0.48
N LEU A 32 3.37 5.09 -1.70
CA LEU A 32 4.01 4.38 -2.82
C LEU A 32 5.50 4.11 -2.57
N ALA A 33 6.21 5.03 -1.92
CA ALA A 33 7.62 4.82 -1.56
C ALA A 33 7.78 3.69 -0.53
N LEU A 34 6.93 3.66 0.50
CA LEU A 34 6.92 2.59 1.50
C LEU A 34 6.64 1.23 0.84
N GLU A 35 5.62 1.14 -0.02
CA GLU A 35 5.29 -0.12 -0.69
C GLU A 35 6.44 -0.61 -1.58
N ARG A 36 7.10 0.26 -2.33
CA ARG A 36 8.29 -0.12 -3.11
C ARG A 36 9.40 -0.67 -2.24
N THR A 37 9.67 -0.05 -1.09
CA THR A 37 10.67 -0.55 -0.15
C THR A 37 10.34 -1.97 0.33
N THR A 38 9.05 -2.30 0.56
CA THR A 38 8.66 -3.68 0.92
C THR A 38 8.86 -4.65 -0.25
N LEU A 39 8.52 -4.25 -1.46
CA LEU A 39 8.69 -5.09 -2.66
C LEU A 39 10.18 -5.31 -2.98
N ASP A 40 11.01 -4.28 -2.85
CA ASP A 40 12.47 -4.40 -2.99
C ASP A 40 13.06 -5.39 -1.95
N GLY A 41 12.52 -5.36 -0.72
CA GLY A 41 12.85 -6.36 0.30
C GLY A 41 12.52 -7.78 -0.15
N TRP A 42 11.32 -8.03 -0.69
CA TRP A 42 10.92 -9.34 -1.20
C TRP A 42 11.74 -9.82 -2.40
N GLN A 43 12.22 -8.91 -3.22
CA GLN A 43 13.11 -9.25 -4.35
C GLN A 43 14.43 -9.86 -3.90
N VAL A 44 14.90 -9.55 -2.70
CA VAL A 44 16.11 -10.12 -2.10
C VAL A 44 15.81 -11.11 -0.96
N GLY A 45 14.57 -11.49 -0.76
CA GLY A 45 14.15 -12.42 0.29
C GLY A 45 14.21 -11.83 1.70
N ASN A 46 14.06 -10.51 1.83
CA ASN A 46 14.04 -9.81 3.12
C ASN A 46 12.63 -9.32 3.46
N PRO A 47 11.92 -9.93 4.42
CA PRO A 47 10.59 -9.49 4.85
C PRO A 47 10.60 -8.28 5.78
N ASP A 48 11.76 -7.88 6.33
CA ASP A 48 11.83 -6.88 7.40
C ASP A 48 11.21 -5.52 7.02
N PRO A 49 11.40 -4.96 5.80
CA PRO A 49 10.78 -3.69 5.44
C PRO A 49 9.24 -3.71 5.56
N LEU A 50 8.59 -4.82 5.21
CA LEU A 50 7.15 -4.98 5.38
C LEU A 50 6.78 -5.10 6.87
N LEU A 51 7.52 -5.92 7.63
CA LEU A 51 7.25 -6.17 9.04
C LEU A 51 7.43 -4.92 9.90
N GLU A 52 8.39 -4.07 9.57
CA GLU A 52 8.67 -2.81 10.27
C GLU A 52 7.56 -1.78 10.14
N ILE A 53 6.90 -1.72 8.99
CA ILE A 53 5.78 -0.79 8.75
C ILE A 53 4.41 -1.43 9.00
N SER A 54 4.35 -2.70 9.39
CA SER A 54 3.11 -3.35 9.78
C SER A 54 2.67 -2.92 11.18
N ASP A 55 1.37 -2.64 11.33
CA ASP A 55 0.77 -2.32 12.63
C ASP A 55 0.79 -3.57 13.54
N PRO A 56 0.94 -3.45 14.86
CA PRO A 56 0.82 -4.58 15.78
C PRO A 56 -0.48 -5.38 15.63
N GLU A 57 -1.58 -4.72 15.27
CA GLU A 57 -2.91 -5.32 15.07
C GLU A 57 -3.25 -5.57 13.60
N ILE A 58 -2.23 -5.62 12.71
CA ILE A 58 -2.44 -5.84 11.27
C ILE A 58 -3.30 -7.07 11.00
N THR A 59 -4.17 -6.97 10.01
CA THR A 59 -4.90 -8.09 9.45
C THR A 59 -4.41 -8.41 8.04
N TYR A 60 -4.38 -9.69 7.67
CA TYR A 60 -3.78 -10.12 6.41
C TYR A 60 -4.58 -11.25 5.76
N PHE A 61 -4.93 -11.07 4.47
CA PHE A 61 -5.47 -12.11 3.60
C PHE A 61 -4.50 -12.43 2.46
N HIS A 62 -4.28 -13.71 2.23
CA HIS A 62 -3.48 -14.18 1.10
C HIS A 62 -3.94 -15.57 0.65
N VAL A 63 -3.65 -15.94 -0.59
CA VAL A 63 -4.02 -17.25 -1.16
C VAL A 63 -3.39 -18.45 -0.43
N VAL A 64 -2.33 -18.24 0.34
CA VAL A 64 -1.69 -19.28 1.15
C VAL A 64 -2.24 -19.37 2.57
N THR A 65 -3.25 -18.57 2.90
CA THR A 65 -3.88 -18.58 4.22
C THR A 65 -5.35 -18.99 4.10
N ASP A 66 -5.77 -20.00 4.84
CA ASP A 66 -7.17 -20.48 4.84
C ASP A 66 -8.14 -19.47 5.47
N LYS A 67 -7.61 -18.58 6.30
CA LYS A 67 -8.36 -17.56 7.02
C LYS A 67 -7.52 -16.30 7.20
N ARG A 68 -8.18 -15.21 7.63
CA ARG A 68 -7.48 -13.99 8.00
C ARG A 68 -6.44 -14.25 9.09
N LEU A 69 -5.20 -13.82 8.85
CA LEU A 69 -4.21 -13.70 9.91
C LEU A 69 -4.47 -12.41 10.70
N GLU A 70 -4.22 -12.45 11.99
CA GLU A 70 -4.41 -11.34 12.90
C GLU A 70 -3.14 -11.10 13.73
N GLY A 71 -2.67 -9.88 13.70
CA GLY A 71 -1.54 -9.39 14.45
C GLY A 71 -0.16 -9.65 13.83
N LEU A 72 0.76 -8.75 14.15
CA LEU A 72 2.14 -8.79 13.67
C LEU A 72 2.89 -10.08 14.03
N PRO A 73 2.69 -10.72 15.21
CA PRO A 73 3.35 -11.99 15.51
C PRO A 73 2.99 -13.11 14.54
N ALA A 74 1.72 -13.22 14.14
CA ALA A 74 1.28 -14.21 13.16
C ALA A 74 1.86 -13.92 11.77
N LEU A 75 1.91 -12.66 11.38
CA LEU A 75 2.52 -12.23 10.11
C LEU A 75 4.02 -12.54 10.08
N LYS A 76 4.75 -12.26 11.15
CA LYS A 76 6.17 -12.60 11.30
C LYS A 76 6.40 -14.11 11.15
N ALA A 77 5.60 -14.93 11.84
CA ALA A 77 5.72 -16.38 11.74
C ALA A 77 5.52 -16.90 10.32
N LEU A 78 4.55 -16.33 9.58
CA LEU A 78 4.33 -16.67 8.17
C LEU A 78 5.55 -16.32 7.32
N PHE A 79 6.07 -15.11 7.44
CA PHE A 79 7.11 -14.59 6.55
C PHE A 79 8.51 -15.07 6.89
N GLU A 80 8.76 -15.54 8.08
CA GLU A 80 10.05 -16.15 8.43
C GLU A 80 10.38 -17.36 7.56
N ALA A 81 9.37 -18.12 7.12
CA ALA A 81 9.53 -19.23 6.17
C ALA A 81 10.06 -18.81 4.80
N TYR A 82 9.95 -17.54 4.45
CA TYR A 82 10.40 -16.95 3.17
C TYR A 82 11.71 -16.17 3.29
N ARG A 83 12.24 -16.00 4.49
CA ARG A 83 13.49 -15.28 4.72
C ARG A 83 14.65 -15.94 3.95
N GLY A 84 15.42 -15.11 3.23
CA GLY A 84 16.50 -15.56 2.36
C GLY A 84 16.06 -16.17 1.03
N LYS A 85 14.74 -16.12 0.73
CA LYS A 85 14.17 -16.66 -0.52
C LYS A 85 13.58 -15.52 -1.35
N PRO A 86 14.26 -15.04 -2.40
CA PRO A 86 13.66 -14.09 -3.34
C PRO A 86 12.33 -14.60 -3.89
N LEU A 87 11.30 -13.75 -3.87
CA LEU A 87 9.97 -14.13 -4.37
C LEU A 87 9.81 -13.86 -5.88
N PHE A 88 10.69 -13.04 -6.45
CA PHE A 88 10.71 -12.68 -7.87
C PHE A 88 12.06 -12.03 -8.24
N ASP A 89 12.40 -12.12 -9.52
CA ASP A 89 13.62 -11.52 -10.06
C ASP A 89 13.44 -10.02 -10.32
N SER A 90 12.23 -9.64 -10.76
CA SER A 90 11.82 -8.25 -10.94
C SER A 90 10.31 -8.11 -10.80
N TYR A 91 9.85 -6.88 -10.61
CA TYR A 91 8.43 -6.58 -10.47
C TYR A 91 8.04 -5.25 -11.10
N GLU A 92 6.75 -5.09 -11.35
CA GLU A 92 6.10 -3.84 -11.71
C GLU A 92 4.85 -3.64 -10.85
N MET A 93 4.66 -2.42 -10.35
CA MET A 93 3.40 -1.97 -9.73
C MET A 93 2.53 -1.34 -10.83
N ALA A 94 1.76 -2.16 -11.53
CA ALA A 94 0.89 -1.69 -12.60
C ALA A 94 -0.40 -1.09 -12.02
N ASP A 95 -0.89 -0.01 -12.62
CA ASP A 95 -2.15 0.67 -12.27
C ASP A 95 -2.26 1.03 -10.78
N ALA A 96 -1.16 1.52 -10.20
CA ALA A 96 -1.11 1.88 -8.80
C ALA A 96 -1.94 3.15 -8.52
N LYS A 97 -2.86 3.05 -7.55
CA LYS A 97 -3.72 4.15 -7.12
C LYS A 97 -3.76 4.25 -5.60
N VAL A 98 -3.54 5.46 -5.10
CA VAL A 98 -3.73 5.78 -3.68
C VAL A 98 -4.98 6.65 -3.53
N GLN A 99 -5.84 6.27 -2.59
CA GLN A 99 -7.00 7.04 -2.15
C GLN A 99 -6.81 7.34 -0.67
N SER A 100 -6.92 8.60 -0.26
CA SER A 100 -6.69 8.98 1.13
C SER A 100 -7.84 9.80 1.70
N SER A 101 -8.07 9.66 3.01
CA SER A 101 -9.03 10.42 3.79
C SER A 101 -8.52 10.57 5.22
N GLY A 102 -8.19 11.79 5.62
CA GLY A 102 -7.57 12.06 6.92
C GLY A 102 -6.28 11.25 7.11
N ASP A 103 -6.22 10.48 8.18
CA ASP A 103 -5.06 9.66 8.54
C ASP A 103 -5.09 8.25 7.93
N THR A 104 -5.96 8.00 6.94
CA THR A 104 -6.07 6.69 6.29
C THR A 104 -5.78 6.82 4.80
N ALA A 105 -5.05 5.87 4.25
CA ALA A 105 -4.82 5.72 2.82
C ALA A 105 -5.01 4.27 2.39
N VAL A 106 -5.62 4.08 1.23
CA VAL A 106 -5.77 2.79 0.57
C VAL A 106 -4.97 2.80 -0.72
N LEU A 107 -3.99 1.92 -0.81
CA LEU A 107 -3.22 1.67 -2.03
C LEU A 107 -3.76 0.41 -2.69
N THR A 108 -4.12 0.52 -3.96
CA THR A 108 -4.46 -0.62 -4.81
C THR A 108 -3.57 -0.65 -6.04
N TYR A 109 -3.14 -1.84 -6.46
CA TYR A 109 -2.34 -2.03 -7.67
C TYR A 109 -2.35 -3.49 -8.13
N VAL A 110 -1.87 -3.74 -9.34
CA VAL A 110 -1.56 -5.08 -9.81
C VAL A 110 -0.05 -5.28 -9.73
N LEU A 111 0.39 -6.20 -8.88
CA LEU A 111 1.78 -6.63 -8.86
C LEU A 111 2.02 -7.59 -10.01
N VAL A 112 2.82 -7.18 -10.98
CA VAL A 112 3.35 -8.05 -12.03
C VAL A 112 4.70 -8.56 -11.57
N ARG A 113 4.87 -9.89 -11.44
CA ARG A 113 6.11 -10.51 -10.97
C ARG A 113 6.72 -11.35 -12.07
N HIS A 114 8.03 -11.29 -12.22
CA HIS A 114 8.81 -12.10 -13.12
C HIS A 114 9.71 -13.05 -12.33
N VAL A 115 9.63 -14.34 -12.62
CA VAL A 115 10.46 -15.39 -12.05
C VAL A 115 10.97 -16.27 -13.20
N GLY A 116 12.25 -16.18 -13.54
CA GLY A 116 12.78 -16.76 -14.77
C GLY A 116 12.01 -16.27 -15.99
N THR A 117 11.38 -17.18 -16.72
CA THR A 117 10.54 -16.87 -17.90
C THR A 117 9.06 -16.70 -17.54
N ALA A 118 8.65 -16.97 -16.30
CA ALA A 118 7.26 -16.89 -15.88
C ALA A 118 6.89 -15.47 -15.44
N THR A 119 5.67 -15.05 -15.84
CA THR A 119 5.05 -13.81 -15.38
C THR A 119 3.75 -14.12 -14.67
N THR A 120 3.60 -13.61 -13.45
CA THR A 120 2.36 -13.74 -12.69
C THR A 120 1.84 -12.37 -12.28
N ARG A 121 0.51 -12.28 -12.11
CA ARG A 121 -0.17 -11.02 -11.74
C ARG A 121 -0.99 -11.23 -10.46
N TRP A 122 -0.94 -10.26 -9.58
CA TRP A 122 -1.62 -10.31 -8.29
C TRP A 122 -2.31 -8.98 -8.01
N ASN A 123 -3.56 -9.01 -7.58
CA ASN A 123 -4.20 -7.83 -7.04
C ASN A 123 -3.71 -7.61 -5.61
N ALA A 124 -3.34 -6.38 -5.31
CA ALA A 124 -2.92 -5.96 -3.98
C ALA A 124 -3.84 -4.84 -3.48
N THR A 125 -4.23 -4.93 -2.24
CA THR A 125 -4.87 -3.84 -1.48
C THR A 125 -4.14 -3.70 -0.15
N GLN A 126 -3.58 -2.52 0.07
CA GLN A 126 -2.90 -2.15 1.31
C GLN A 126 -3.64 -1.00 1.96
N VAL A 127 -4.04 -1.14 3.21
CA VAL A 127 -4.65 -0.06 3.99
C VAL A 127 -3.62 0.46 4.97
N TYR A 128 -3.28 1.72 4.83
CA TYR A 128 -2.33 2.43 5.67
C TYR A 128 -3.08 3.36 6.63
N GLN A 129 -2.58 3.46 7.85
CA GLN A 129 -3.00 4.46 8.82
C GLN A 129 -1.79 5.26 9.28
N ARG A 130 -1.93 6.58 9.32
CA ARG A 130 -0.90 7.47 9.87
C ARG A 130 -0.94 7.39 11.39
N LYS A 131 0.18 6.99 11.97
CA LYS A 131 0.43 6.95 13.42
C LYS A 131 1.47 8.02 13.78
N LYS A 132 1.80 8.12 15.06
CA LYS A 132 2.82 9.05 15.55
C LYS A 132 4.19 8.82 14.91
N GLU A 133 4.54 7.55 14.67
CA GLU A 133 5.82 7.10 14.11
C GLU A 133 5.80 7.00 12.56
N GLY A 134 4.76 7.50 11.89
CA GLY A 134 4.60 7.43 10.44
C GLY A 134 3.47 6.48 9.99
N TRP A 135 3.42 6.17 8.71
CA TRP A 135 2.42 5.27 8.14
C TRP A 135 2.64 3.82 8.57
N ARG A 136 1.56 3.12 8.94
CA ARG A 136 1.54 1.69 9.27
C ARG A 136 0.50 0.98 8.42
N ILE A 137 0.82 -0.22 7.94
CA ILE A 137 -0.14 -1.09 7.26
C ILE A 137 -1.02 -1.74 8.33
N ILE A 138 -2.32 -1.44 8.32
CA ILE A 138 -3.32 -2.03 9.21
C ILE A 138 -4.08 -3.19 8.59
N HIS A 139 -4.11 -3.25 7.25
CA HIS A 139 -4.70 -4.37 6.51
C HIS A 139 -3.97 -4.58 5.18
N SER A 140 -3.82 -5.84 4.80
CA SER A 140 -3.26 -6.24 3.52
C SER A 140 -4.06 -7.39 2.93
N HIS A 141 -4.37 -7.31 1.62
CA HIS A 141 -5.04 -8.37 0.88
C HIS A 141 -4.35 -8.62 -0.46
N TRP A 142 -4.06 -9.89 -0.70
CA TRP A 142 -3.45 -10.38 -1.93
C TRP A 142 -4.30 -11.48 -2.56
N SER A 143 -4.60 -11.34 -3.84
CA SER A 143 -5.29 -12.37 -4.61
C SER A 143 -4.65 -12.56 -5.98
N ALA A 144 -4.51 -13.80 -6.42
CA ALA A 144 -4.04 -14.10 -7.77
C ALA A 144 -5.10 -13.64 -8.80
N THR A 145 -4.64 -13.01 -9.88
CA THR A 145 -5.52 -12.75 -11.01
C THR A 145 -5.70 -14.04 -11.82
N LYS A 146 -6.81 -14.17 -12.55
CA LYS A 146 -6.95 -15.26 -13.51
C LYS A 146 -5.85 -15.14 -14.56
N PRO A 147 -5.25 -16.26 -15.01
CA PRO A 147 -4.36 -16.22 -16.16
C PRO A 147 -5.08 -15.56 -17.32
N VAL A 148 -4.41 -14.62 -18.01
CA VAL A 148 -4.92 -14.14 -19.31
C VAL A 148 -4.81 -15.30 -20.25
N ALA A 149 -5.93 -15.76 -20.82
CA ALA A 149 -5.90 -16.79 -21.85
C ALA A 149 -5.05 -16.29 -23.03
N PRO A 150 -4.21 -17.14 -23.62
CA PRO A 150 -3.39 -16.79 -24.76
C PRO A 150 -4.25 -16.42 -25.98
#